data_b0e00cf252678273df8b486d58680ccf
#
_entry.id   b0e00cf252678273df8b486d58680ccf
#
_cell.length_a   1.000
_cell.length_b   1.000
_cell.length_c   1.000
_cell.angle_alpha   90.00
_cell.angle_beta   90.00
_cell.angle_gamma   90.00
#
_symmetry.space_group_name_H-M   'P 1'
#
loop_
_entity.id
_entity.type
_entity.pdbx_description
1 polymer ?
#
loop_
_entity_poly.entity_id
_entity_poly.type
_entity_poly.pdbx_seq_one_letter_code
_entity_poly.pdbx_strand_id
1 'polypeptide(L)'
;VLRRQRQMCIRDRTIIHPTYFPNIEHFNHLLNSKSLCFEINDFYQKQTHRNRTSIYGSNGKLNLVIPVKYSYKNKEKLKDIKICNDTEWQKNHLKSIQISYRSSPYFEFFEYYFYEIFEKKEKFLIDINIKSIELIFQILELELNYSFTKKYKAEYHLTNDLRNISDRKRVETKNAIQSYPQVFDNRHGHIQNLSMLDLIFNEGLG
;
A
#
# COMPACT_ATOMS: atom_id res chain seq x y z
N VAL A 1 -0.73 -26.48 28.97
CA VAL A 1 -0.06 -25.15 28.85
C VAL A 1 0.28 -24.83 27.40
N LEU A 2 0.91 -25.75 26.64
CA LEU A 2 1.31 -25.54 25.24
C LEU A 2 0.11 -25.36 24.26
N ARG A 3 -1.04 -25.97 24.54
CA ARG A 3 -2.26 -25.83 23.72
C ARG A 3 -2.89 -24.42 23.81
N ARG A 4 -2.84 -23.79 24.99
CA ARG A 4 -3.35 -22.40 25.17
C ARG A 4 -2.47 -21.34 24.48
N GLN A 5 -1.15 -21.51 24.49
CA GLN A 5 -0.24 -20.59 23.78
C GLN A 5 -0.42 -20.64 22.27
N ARG A 6 -0.63 -21.84 21.66
CA ARG A 6 -0.93 -21.96 20.23
C ARG A 6 -2.28 -21.33 19.82
N GLN A 7 -3.29 -21.38 20.67
CA GLN A 7 -4.59 -20.75 20.39
C GLN A 7 -4.56 -19.22 20.53
N MET A 8 -3.77 -18.66 21.46
CA MET A 8 -3.59 -17.21 21.56
C MET A 8 -2.88 -16.63 20.33
N CYS A 9 -1.85 -17.30 19.81
CA CYS A 9 -1.12 -16.86 18.60
C CYS A 9 -1.97 -16.87 17.31
N ILE A 10 -3.03 -17.70 17.23
CA ILE A 10 -3.86 -17.80 16.02
C ILE A 10 -4.85 -16.63 15.93
N ARG A 11 -5.37 -16.13 17.06
CA ARG A 11 -6.33 -15.00 17.07
C ARG A 11 -5.73 -13.65 16.73
N ASP A 12 -4.41 -13.50 16.85
CA ASP A 12 -3.69 -12.24 16.63
C ASP A 12 -3.11 -12.10 15.21
N ARG A 13 -3.37 -13.07 14.32
CA ARG A 13 -2.85 -13.05 12.97
C ARG A 13 -3.75 -12.23 12.05
N THR A 14 -3.17 -11.26 11.37
CA THR A 14 -3.85 -10.45 10.34
C THR A 14 -3.48 -10.94 8.95
N ILE A 15 -4.49 -11.23 8.11
CA ILE A 15 -4.33 -11.57 6.70
C ILE A 15 -4.76 -10.38 5.86
N ILE A 16 -3.85 -9.87 5.03
CA ILE A 16 -4.09 -8.67 4.21
C ILE A 16 -3.33 -8.79 2.89
N HIS A 17 -3.79 -8.13 1.83
CA HIS A 17 -3.02 -8.06 0.59
C HIS A 17 -1.94 -6.98 0.70
N PRO A 18 -0.73 -7.19 0.18
CA PRO A 18 0.23 -6.11 0.01
C PRO A 18 -0.25 -5.18 -1.11
N THR A 19 -0.20 -3.88 -0.86
CA THR A 19 -0.66 -2.84 -1.79
C THR A 19 0.48 -1.90 -2.15
N TYR A 20 0.37 -1.26 -3.32
CA TYR A 20 1.34 -0.28 -3.79
C TYR A 20 1.18 1.03 -3.03
N PHE A 21 2.20 1.47 -2.30
CA PHE A 21 2.17 2.62 -1.41
C PHE A 21 0.83 2.72 -0.67
N PRO A 22 0.63 1.91 0.38
CA PRO A 22 -0.65 1.76 1.06
C PRO A 22 -1.25 3.10 1.44
N ASN A 23 -2.58 3.18 1.44
CA ASN A 23 -3.29 4.32 2.03
C ASN A 23 -3.20 4.27 3.56
N ILE A 24 -3.57 5.35 4.21
CA ILE A 24 -3.46 5.51 5.67
C ILE A 24 -4.23 4.41 6.43
N GLU A 25 -5.45 4.07 6.00
CA GLU A 25 -6.25 3.00 6.61
C GLU A 25 -5.53 1.65 6.54
N HIS A 26 -5.03 1.30 5.35
CA HIS A 26 -4.30 0.05 5.14
C HIS A 26 -3.04 -0.01 6.00
N PHE A 27 -2.26 1.08 6.02
CA PHE A 27 -1.05 1.18 6.83
C PHE A 27 -1.32 1.04 8.32
N ASN A 28 -2.39 1.67 8.83
CA ASN A 28 -2.80 1.51 10.22
C ASN A 28 -3.08 0.05 10.60
N HIS A 29 -3.64 -0.74 9.67
CA HIS A 29 -3.81 -2.17 9.90
C HIS A 29 -2.49 -2.95 9.87
N LEU A 30 -1.54 -2.57 9.02
CA LEU A 30 -0.20 -3.16 9.02
C LEU A 30 0.50 -2.90 10.37
N LEU A 31 0.49 -1.65 10.81
CA LEU A 31 1.16 -1.20 12.03
C LEU A 31 0.60 -1.88 13.30
N ASN A 32 -0.73 -2.01 13.38
CA ASN A 32 -1.39 -2.59 14.56
C ASN A 32 -1.47 -4.12 14.53
N SER A 33 -0.85 -4.78 13.56
CA SER A 33 -0.89 -6.24 13.43
C SER A 33 0.23 -6.89 14.23
N LYS A 34 -0.12 -7.69 15.24
CA LYS A 34 0.87 -8.46 16.02
C LYS A 34 1.55 -9.56 15.23
N SER A 35 0.86 -10.15 14.26
CA SER A 35 1.38 -11.17 13.36
C SER A 35 0.83 -10.94 11.97
N LEU A 36 1.61 -10.29 11.12
CA LEU A 36 1.24 -9.92 9.77
C LEU A 36 1.49 -11.05 8.78
N CYS A 37 0.51 -11.33 7.94
CA CYS A 37 0.63 -12.30 6.86
C CYS A 37 0.04 -11.74 5.56
N PHE A 38 0.88 -11.56 4.57
CA PHE A 38 0.44 -11.12 3.25
C PHE A 38 -0.18 -12.26 2.43
N GLU A 39 -1.40 -12.05 1.95
CA GLU A 39 -2.06 -12.94 1.00
C GLU A 39 -1.54 -12.66 -0.41
N ILE A 40 -0.82 -13.63 -0.96
CA ILE A 40 -0.21 -13.55 -2.29
C ILE A 40 -0.75 -14.60 -3.27
N ASN A 41 -1.50 -15.57 -2.76
CA ASN A 41 -2.04 -16.69 -3.55
C ASN A 41 -3.49 -16.46 -3.98
N ASP A 42 -4.11 -15.34 -3.59
CA ASP A 42 -5.42 -14.92 -4.09
C ASP A 42 -5.33 -14.47 -5.56
N PHE A 43 -6.45 -14.56 -6.27
CA PHE A 43 -6.54 -14.13 -7.66
C PHE A 43 -6.48 -12.61 -7.76
N TYR A 44 -5.69 -12.12 -8.71
CA TYR A 44 -5.57 -10.69 -8.96
C TYR A 44 -6.89 -10.08 -9.41
N GLN A 45 -7.23 -8.96 -8.83
CA GLN A 45 -8.41 -8.17 -9.20
C GLN A 45 -7.96 -6.80 -9.71
N LYS A 46 -8.46 -6.44 -10.90
CA LYS A 46 -8.23 -5.11 -11.48
C LYS A 46 -8.92 -4.02 -10.67
N GLN A 47 -8.41 -2.79 -10.81
CA GLN A 47 -8.99 -1.59 -10.19
C GLN A 47 -9.04 -1.63 -8.66
N THR A 48 -8.08 -2.30 -8.04
CA THR A 48 -7.89 -2.38 -6.60
C THR A 48 -6.60 -1.67 -6.18
N HIS A 49 -6.38 -1.49 -4.89
CA HIS A 49 -5.15 -0.91 -4.35
C HIS A 49 -3.90 -1.80 -4.56
N ARG A 50 -4.06 -3.02 -5.10
CA ARG A 50 -2.94 -3.91 -5.41
C ARG A 50 -1.98 -3.34 -6.45
N ASN A 51 -2.50 -2.59 -7.45
CA ASN A 51 -1.65 -2.00 -8.50
C ASN A 51 -1.80 -0.48 -8.62
N ARG A 52 -2.35 0.20 -7.62
CA ARG A 52 -2.52 1.64 -7.64
C ARG A 52 -2.54 2.25 -6.25
N THR A 53 -2.13 3.50 -6.21
CA THR A 53 -2.26 4.34 -5.03
C THR A 53 -2.85 5.70 -5.41
N SER A 54 -3.31 6.46 -4.45
CA SER A 54 -3.87 7.79 -4.65
C SER A 54 -3.07 8.82 -3.86
N ILE A 55 -2.63 9.87 -4.54
CA ILE A 55 -1.92 11.01 -3.95
C ILE A 55 -2.71 12.30 -4.17
N TYR A 56 -2.30 13.39 -3.51
CA TYR A 56 -2.90 14.70 -3.72
C TYR A 56 -2.15 15.44 -4.84
N GLY A 57 -2.74 15.53 -6.00
CA GLY A 57 -2.21 16.32 -7.11
C GLY A 57 -2.81 17.73 -7.17
N SER A 58 -2.27 18.59 -8.01
CA SER A 58 -2.73 19.99 -8.19
C SER A 58 -4.20 20.13 -8.58
N ASN A 59 -4.78 19.10 -9.17
CA ASN A 59 -6.19 19.05 -9.60
C ASN A 59 -7.06 18.14 -8.70
N GLY A 60 -6.63 17.90 -7.45
CA GLY A 60 -7.29 16.99 -6.51
C GLY A 60 -6.69 15.58 -6.52
N LYS A 61 -7.48 14.56 -6.24
CA LYS A 61 -7.04 13.17 -6.12
C LYS A 61 -6.43 12.64 -7.41
N LEU A 62 -5.15 12.29 -7.40
CA LEU A 62 -4.39 11.70 -8.51
C LEU A 62 -4.11 10.23 -8.24
N ASN A 63 -4.46 9.36 -9.21
CA ASN A 63 -4.18 7.93 -9.08
C ASN A 63 -2.91 7.58 -9.85
N LEU A 64 -1.93 7.00 -9.16
CA LEU A 64 -0.75 6.39 -9.74
C LEU A 64 -1.03 4.90 -9.96
N VAL A 65 -0.95 4.43 -11.20
CA VAL A 65 -1.34 3.07 -11.58
C VAL A 65 -0.17 2.35 -12.22
N ILE A 66 0.25 1.23 -11.62
CA ILE A 66 1.24 0.34 -12.21
C ILE A 66 0.59 -0.45 -13.35
N PRO A 67 1.10 -0.37 -14.59
CA PRO A 67 0.61 -1.16 -15.69
C PRO A 67 1.01 -2.62 -15.51
N VAL A 68 0.05 -3.54 -15.67
CA VAL A 68 0.29 -4.98 -15.49
C VAL A 68 -0.11 -5.77 -16.72
N LYS A 69 0.65 -6.83 -17.02
CA LYS A 69 0.31 -7.83 -18.04
C LYS A 69 -0.69 -8.81 -17.42
N TYR A 70 -1.96 -8.68 -17.76
CA TYR A 70 -3.03 -9.51 -17.20
C TYR A 70 -4.02 -9.93 -18.27
N SER A 71 -4.37 -11.23 -18.29
CA SER A 71 -5.40 -11.78 -19.17
C SER A 71 -6.64 -12.18 -18.38
N TYR A 72 -7.82 -11.78 -18.85
CA TYR A 72 -9.09 -12.20 -18.24
C TYR A 72 -9.37 -13.71 -18.39
N LYS A 73 -8.77 -14.35 -19.39
CA LYS A 73 -8.96 -15.77 -19.64
C LYS A 73 -8.25 -16.65 -18.61
N ASN A 74 -7.12 -16.17 -18.10
CA ASN A 74 -6.31 -16.88 -17.11
C ASN A 74 -6.42 -16.13 -15.79
N LYS A 75 -7.08 -16.72 -14.81
CA LYS A 75 -7.10 -16.19 -13.43
C LYS A 75 -5.71 -16.37 -12.81
N GLU A 76 -4.87 -15.33 -12.89
CA GLU A 76 -3.53 -15.34 -12.35
C GLU A 76 -3.55 -14.91 -10.87
N LYS A 77 -2.67 -15.51 -10.07
CA LYS A 77 -2.51 -15.13 -8.67
C LYS A 77 -1.74 -13.82 -8.53
N LEU A 78 -1.96 -13.10 -7.44
CA LEU A 78 -1.28 -11.82 -7.20
C LEU A 78 0.24 -11.94 -7.32
N LYS A 79 0.83 -13.01 -6.79
CA LYS A 79 2.29 -13.26 -6.84
C LYS A 79 2.85 -13.45 -8.25
N ASP A 80 2.01 -13.86 -9.21
CA ASP A 80 2.42 -14.22 -10.57
C ASP A 80 2.19 -13.05 -11.57
N ILE A 81 1.55 -11.96 -11.12
CA ILE A 81 1.25 -10.79 -11.95
C ILE A 81 2.54 -10.06 -12.33
N LYS A 82 2.76 -9.95 -13.64
CA LYS A 82 3.92 -9.27 -14.20
C LYS A 82 3.61 -7.80 -14.49
N ILE A 83 4.59 -6.94 -14.20
CA ILE A 83 4.54 -5.52 -14.56
C ILE A 83 4.78 -5.38 -16.06
N CYS A 84 4.07 -4.44 -16.71
CA CYS A 84 4.33 -4.02 -18.07
C CYS A 84 5.39 -2.92 -18.05
N ASN A 85 6.66 -3.31 -18.19
CA ASN A 85 7.79 -2.37 -18.17
C ASN A 85 8.08 -1.74 -19.56
N ASP A 86 7.16 -1.91 -20.51
CA ASP A 86 7.28 -1.35 -21.86
C ASP A 86 6.94 0.17 -21.87
N THR A 87 6.39 0.68 -20.77
CA THR A 87 6.08 2.10 -20.54
C THR A 87 6.99 2.69 -19.47
N GLU A 88 7.21 4.00 -19.50
CA GLU A 88 8.01 4.71 -18.49
C GLU A 88 7.19 5.05 -17.23
N TRP A 89 6.38 4.11 -16.74
CA TRP A 89 5.47 4.37 -15.61
C TRP A 89 6.21 4.80 -14.34
N GLN A 90 7.40 4.25 -14.06
CA GLN A 90 8.20 4.59 -12.90
C GLN A 90 8.61 6.08 -12.93
N LYS A 91 9.14 6.53 -14.06
CA LYS A 91 9.51 7.94 -14.27
C LYS A 91 8.30 8.87 -14.14
N ASN A 92 7.15 8.44 -14.68
CA ASN A 92 5.91 9.22 -14.58
C ASN A 92 5.40 9.29 -13.14
N HIS A 93 5.48 8.20 -12.38
CA HIS A 93 5.09 8.19 -10.96
C HIS A 93 6.02 9.09 -10.13
N LEU A 94 7.34 8.94 -10.28
CA LEU A 94 8.31 9.78 -9.59
C LEU A 94 8.07 11.27 -9.89
N LYS A 95 7.93 11.63 -11.16
CA LYS A 95 7.61 13.00 -11.58
C LYS A 95 6.29 13.49 -10.98
N SER A 96 5.26 12.66 -10.93
CA SER A 96 3.97 13.02 -10.34
C SER A 96 4.10 13.29 -8.84
N ILE A 97 4.87 12.47 -8.12
CA ILE A 97 5.15 12.65 -6.70
C ILE A 97 5.93 13.97 -6.48
N GLN A 98 6.99 14.21 -7.26
CA GLN A 98 7.77 15.46 -7.18
C GLN A 98 6.90 16.69 -7.42
N ILE A 99 6.07 16.69 -8.47
CA ILE A 99 5.18 17.84 -8.77
C ILE A 99 4.16 18.05 -7.66
N SER A 100 3.64 16.97 -7.08
CA SER A 100 2.61 17.05 -6.05
C SER A 100 3.15 17.55 -4.70
N TYR A 101 4.36 17.13 -4.32
CA TYR A 101 4.85 17.31 -2.96
C TYR A 101 6.10 18.18 -2.82
N ARG A 102 6.63 18.76 -3.91
CA ARG A 102 7.83 19.60 -3.84
C ARG A 102 7.71 20.79 -2.88
N SER A 103 6.49 21.26 -2.64
CA SER A 103 6.20 22.36 -1.70
C SER A 103 5.81 21.88 -0.29
N SER A 104 5.73 20.56 -0.05
CA SER A 104 5.44 20.04 1.28
C SER A 104 6.67 20.10 2.18
N PRO A 105 6.46 20.28 3.51
CA PRO A 105 7.57 20.60 4.45
C PRO A 105 8.67 19.53 4.50
N TYR A 106 8.30 18.26 4.33
CA TYR A 106 9.23 17.15 4.53
C TYR A 106 9.65 16.44 3.24
N PHE A 107 9.21 16.91 2.07
CA PHE A 107 9.51 16.24 0.80
C PHE A 107 11.01 16.11 0.54
N GLU A 108 11.78 17.19 0.72
CA GLU A 108 13.24 17.21 0.46
C GLU A 108 14.01 16.23 1.35
N PHE A 109 13.52 15.97 2.57
CA PHE A 109 14.15 15.01 3.49
C PHE A 109 14.00 13.56 3.05
N PHE A 110 12.89 13.24 2.38
CA PHE A 110 12.54 11.87 2.03
C PHE A 110 12.64 11.57 0.53
N GLU A 111 12.80 12.57 -0.34
CA GLU A 111 12.83 12.40 -1.80
C GLU A 111 13.85 11.33 -2.24
N TYR A 112 15.04 11.32 -1.63
CA TYR A 112 16.13 10.39 -1.97
C TYR A 112 15.71 8.93 -1.90
N TYR A 113 14.92 8.54 -0.89
CA TYR A 113 14.48 7.16 -0.71
C TYR A 113 13.64 6.62 -1.86
N PHE A 114 12.97 7.51 -2.59
CA PHE A 114 12.09 7.12 -3.71
C PHE A 114 12.85 6.91 -5.03
N TYR A 115 14.04 7.47 -5.18
CA TYR A 115 14.82 7.23 -6.39
C TYR A 115 15.14 5.75 -6.56
N GLU A 116 15.60 5.08 -5.52
CA GLU A 116 15.99 3.68 -5.57
C GLU A 116 14.82 2.76 -5.99
N ILE A 117 13.62 3.00 -5.44
CA ILE A 117 12.45 2.16 -5.74
C ILE A 117 11.96 2.35 -7.19
N PHE A 118 12.18 3.53 -7.79
CA PHE A 118 11.75 3.81 -9.16
C PHE A 118 12.83 3.55 -10.22
N GLU A 119 14.09 3.47 -9.88
CA GLU A 119 15.17 3.12 -10.81
C GLU A 119 15.14 1.66 -11.21
N LYS A 120 14.89 0.77 -10.26
CA LYS A 120 14.89 -0.67 -10.49
C LYS A 120 13.59 -1.14 -11.14
N LYS A 121 13.72 -1.83 -12.29
CA LYS A 121 12.58 -2.45 -12.98
C LYS A 121 12.25 -3.80 -12.36
N GLU A 122 11.25 -3.83 -11.50
CA GLU A 122 10.74 -5.10 -10.95
C GLU A 122 9.95 -5.86 -12.00
N LYS A 123 10.03 -7.20 -11.92
CA LYS A 123 9.30 -8.09 -12.84
C LYS A 123 7.87 -8.36 -12.39
N PHE A 124 7.67 -8.54 -11.09
CA PHE A 124 6.38 -8.88 -10.51
C PHE A 124 5.79 -7.73 -9.70
N LEU A 125 4.46 -7.61 -9.76
CA LEU A 125 3.73 -6.59 -9.01
C LEU A 125 3.93 -6.75 -7.49
N ILE A 126 4.04 -7.97 -7.02
CA ILE A 126 4.24 -8.26 -5.60
C ILE A 126 5.55 -7.66 -5.07
N ASP A 127 6.61 -7.70 -5.86
CA ASP A 127 7.93 -7.23 -5.43
C ASP A 127 7.91 -5.71 -5.17
N ILE A 128 7.33 -4.92 -6.07
CA ILE A 128 7.23 -3.47 -5.89
C ILE A 128 6.26 -3.11 -4.75
N ASN A 129 5.19 -3.89 -4.53
CA ASN A 129 4.27 -3.66 -3.42
C ASN A 129 4.97 -3.86 -2.08
N ILE A 130 5.70 -4.97 -1.91
CA ILE A 130 6.46 -5.23 -0.68
C ILE A 130 7.50 -4.15 -0.46
N LYS A 131 8.31 -3.82 -1.48
CA LYS A 131 9.31 -2.76 -1.38
C LYS A 131 8.73 -1.40 -1.00
N SER A 132 7.56 -1.06 -1.56
CA SER A 132 6.89 0.21 -1.21
C SER A 132 6.41 0.24 0.25
N ILE A 133 6.01 -0.90 0.81
CA ILE A 133 5.65 -1.03 2.22
C ILE A 133 6.90 -0.96 3.09
N GLU A 134 7.94 -1.74 2.76
CA GLU A 134 9.23 -1.74 3.47
C GLU A 134 9.85 -0.35 3.52
N LEU A 135 9.80 0.38 2.39
CA LEU A 135 10.28 1.77 2.32
C LEU A 135 9.54 2.70 3.29
N ILE A 136 8.21 2.60 3.39
CA ILE A 136 7.43 3.40 4.34
C ILE A 136 7.83 3.07 5.79
N PHE A 137 7.96 1.79 6.13
CA PHE A 137 8.40 1.37 7.46
C PHE A 137 9.83 1.85 7.77
N GLN A 138 10.74 1.79 6.79
CA GLN A 138 12.10 2.31 6.90
C GLN A 138 12.12 3.82 7.15
N ILE A 139 11.35 4.61 6.39
CA ILE A 139 11.24 6.06 6.57
C ILE A 139 10.71 6.40 7.96
N LEU A 140 9.74 5.65 8.46
CA LEU A 140 9.14 5.85 9.77
C LEU A 140 9.96 5.21 10.93
N GLU A 141 11.12 4.62 10.63
CA GLU A 141 11.99 3.94 11.60
C GLU A 141 11.28 2.84 12.38
N LEU A 142 10.33 2.15 11.74
CA LEU A 142 9.52 1.09 12.32
C LEU A 142 9.98 -0.29 11.85
N GLU A 143 9.87 -1.29 12.74
CA GLU A 143 10.13 -2.69 12.37
C GLU A 143 8.94 -3.28 11.61
N LEU A 144 9.23 -3.98 10.51
CA LEU A 144 8.25 -4.72 9.73
C LEU A 144 8.56 -6.21 9.75
N ASN A 145 7.75 -6.98 10.48
CA ASN A 145 7.83 -8.43 10.50
C ASN A 145 6.60 -9.04 9.83
N TYR A 146 6.79 -9.80 8.76
CA TYR A 146 5.68 -10.39 8.01
C TYR A 146 5.98 -11.81 7.53
N SER A 147 4.96 -12.51 7.10
CA SER A 147 5.01 -13.79 6.43
C SER A 147 4.09 -13.78 5.21
N PHE A 148 4.23 -14.79 4.34
CA PHE A 148 3.33 -14.99 3.21
C PHE A 148 2.40 -16.16 3.44
N THR A 149 1.20 -16.12 2.84
CA THR A 149 0.34 -17.29 2.78
C THR A 149 0.99 -18.37 1.91
N LYS A 150 0.92 -19.63 2.34
CA LYS A 150 1.43 -20.77 1.56
C LYS A 150 0.46 -21.17 0.44
N LYS A 151 -0.85 -21.00 0.65
CA LYS A 151 -1.92 -21.31 -0.30
C LYS A 151 -3.12 -20.40 -0.05
N TYR A 152 -3.91 -20.17 -1.09
CA TYR A 152 -5.18 -19.48 -0.98
C TYR A 152 -6.18 -20.27 -0.12
N LYS A 153 -6.93 -19.57 0.69
CA LYS A 153 -8.11 -20.08 1.40
C LYS A 153 -9.25 -19.07 1.21
N ALA A 154 -10.45 -19.59 0.92
CA ALA A 154 -11.63 -18.73 0.79
C ALA A 154 -11.94 -17.99 2.09
N GLU A 155 -11.80 -18.68 3.22
CA GLU A 155 -12.04 -18.14 4.54
C GLU A 155 -10.88 -18.44 5.49
N TYR A 156 -10.58 -17.50 6.38
CA TYR A 156 -9.59 -17.62 7.44
C TYR A 156 -10.28 -17.53 8.79
N HIS A 157 -10.67 -18.68 9.35
CA HIS A 157 -11.24 -18.76 10.69
C HIS A 157 -10.18 -18.40 11.75
N LEU A 158 -10.60 -17.75 12.80
CA LEU A 158 -9.77 -17.36 13.96
C LEU A 158 -8.65 -16.36 13.64
N THR A 159 -8.72 -15.67 12.49
CA THR A 159 -7.77 -14.62 12.10
C THR A 159 -8.53 -13.34 11.78
N ASN A 160 -7.84 -12.21 11.78
CA ASN A 160 -8.37 -10.96 11.28
C ASN A 160 -8.17 -10.92 9.75
N ASP A 161 -9.21 -11.30 8.99
CA ASP A 161 -9.17 -11.29 7.52
C ASP A 161 -9.54 -9.91 6.98
N LEU A 162 -8.52 -9.17 6.56
CA LEU A 162 -8.62 -7.81 6.04
C LEU A 162 -8.33 -7.71 4.53
N ARG A 163 -8.46 -8.82 3.79
CA ARG A 163 -8.20 -8.82 2.34
C ARG A 163 -9.10 -7.88 1.55
N ASN A 164 -10.30 -7.62 2.04
CA ASN A 164 -11.26 -6.69 1.43
C ASN A 164 -10.83 -5.22 1.47
N ILE A 165 -9.88 -4.83 2.33
CA ILE A 165 -9.36 -3.45 2.43
C ILE A 165 -8.68 -3.00 1.14
N SER A 166 -8.11 -3.92 0.39
CA SER A 166 -7.51 -3.61 -0.90
C SER A 166 -8.52 -3.24 -2.00
N ASP A 167 -9.81 -3.44 -1.78
CA ASP A 167 -10.86 -3.23 -2.77
C ASP A 167 -11.40 -1.79 -2.70
N ARG A 168 -11.23 -1.01 -3.78
CA ARG A 168 -11.67 0.41 -3.85
C ARG A 168 -13.18 0.62 -3.73
N LYS A 169 -13.99 -0.41 -4.03
CA LYS A 169 -15.46 -0.33 -3.95
C LYS A 169 -15.98 -0.54 -2.53
N ARG A 170 -15.11 -0.90 -1.60
CA ARG A 170 -15.47 -0.97 -0.19
C ARG A 170 -15.87 0.42 0.29
N VAL A 171 -16.96 0.50 1.03
CA VAL A 171 -17.29 1.69 1.80
C VAL A 171 -16.19 1.82 2.87
N GLU A 172 -15.39 2.88 2.77
CA GLU A 172 -14.34 3.16 3.76
C GLU A 172 -15.00 3.19 5.15
N THR A 173 -14.38 2.49 6.10
CA THR A 173 -14.85 2.59 7.49
C THR A 173 -14.65 4.03 7.93
N LYS A 174 -15.71 4.67 8.43
CA LYS A 174 -15.70 6.03 8.99
C LYS A 174 -14.88 6.13 10.30
N ASN A 175 -13.86 5.32 10.46
CA ASN A 175 -12.87 5.59 11.49
C ASN A 175 -12.20 6.89 11.10
N ALA A 176 -12.52 7.94 11.82
CA ALA A 176 -12.02 9.28 11.56
C ALA A 176 -10.49 9.24 11.51
N ILE A 177 -9.96 9.18 10.30
CA ILE A 177 -8.55 9.49 10.09
C ILE A 177 -8.44 10.94 10.51
N GLN A 178 -7.57 11.22 11.49
CA GLN A 178 -7.34 12.56 11.97
C GLN A 178 -6.95 13.45 10.78
N SER A 179 -7.58 14.60 10.67
CA SER A 179 -7.27 15.58 9.65
C SER A 179 -5.86 16.13 9.88
N TYR A 180 -5.08 16.25 8.84
CA TYR A 180 -3.73 16.82 8.82
C TYR A 180 -3.61 17.82 7.65
N PRO A 181 -2.68 18.80 7.71
CA PRO A 181 -2.45 19.75 6.63
C PRO A 181 -2.05 19.02 5.33
N GLN A 182 -2.63 19.43 4.21
CA GLN A 182 -2.30 18.88 2.88
C GLN A 182 -1.95 20.02 1.91
N VAL A 183 -1.03 19.76 0.97
CA VAL A 183 -0.45 20.79 0.07
C VAL A 183 -1.51 21.61 -0.69
N PHE A 184 -2.63 20.99 -1.07
CA PHE A 184 -3.67 21.62 -1.89
C PHE A 184 -5.03 21.73 -1.18
N ASP A 185 -5.09 21.63 0.15
CA ASP A 185 -6.33 21.71 0.91
C ASP A 185 -7.05 23.04 0.72
N ASN A 186 -6.32 24.15 0.53
CA ASN A 186 -6.88 25.47 0.21
C ASN A 186 -7.65 25.51 -1.12
N ARG A 187 -7.40 24.54 -2.04
CA ARG A 187 -8.02 24.51 -3.39
C ARG A 187 -9.16 23.53 -3.48
N HIS A 188 -9.01 22.35 -2.90
CA HIS A 188 -9.91 21.22 -3.09
C HIS A 188 -10.46 20.65 -1.79
N GLY A 189 -10.09 21.26 -0.63
CA GLY A 189 -10.43 20.75 0.69
C GLY A 189 -9.63 19.51 1.07
N HIS A 190 -9.80 19.04 2.30
CA HIS A 190 -9.11 17.85 2.81
C HIS A 190 -9.59 16.57 2.11
N ILE A 191 -8.66 15.79 1.57
CA ILE A 191 -8.93 14.50 0.95
C ILE A 191 -8.49 13.39 1.91
N GLN A 192 -9.46 12.63 2.42
CA GLN A 192 -9.19 11.53 3.36
C GLN A 192 -8.57 10.31 2.68
N ASN A 193 -7.85 9.53 3.49
CA ASN A 193 -7.37 8.19 3.14
C ASN A 193 -6.54 8.13 1.86
N LEU A 194 -5.68 9.12 1.65
CA LEU A 194 -4.66 9.10 0.60
C LEU A 194 -3.54 8.09 0.95
N SER A 195 -2.59 7.93 0.05
CA SER A 195 -1.36 7.18 0.30
C SER A 195 -0.63 7.69 1.53
N MET A 196 0.09 6.83 2.23
CA MET A 196 1.03 7.22 3.29
C MET A 196 2.07 8.24 2.82
N LEU A 197 2.34 8.32 1.51
CA LEU A 197 3.19 9.36 0.94
C LEU A 197 2.69 10.77 1.28
N ASP A 198 1.36 10.97 1.19
CA ASP A 198 0.75 12.27 1.50
C ASP A 198 0.98 12.66 2.97
N LEU A 199 0.78 11.72 3.89
CA LEU A 199 1.01 11.95 5.31
C LEU A 199 2.49 12.22 5.63
N ILE A 200 3.40 11.37 5.11
CA ILE A 200 4.85 11.47 5.36
C ILE A 200 5.40 12.81 4.86
N PHE A 201 5.02 13.25 3.67
CA PHE A 201 5.54 14.50 3.12
C PHE A 201 4.98 15.75 3.79
N ASN A 202 3.79 15.67 4.41
CA ASN A 202 3.18 16.82 5.09
C ASN A 202 3.46 16.85 6.60
N GLU A 203 3.53 15.70 7.30
CA GLU A 203 3.71 15.62 8.76
C GLU A 203 5.08 15.11 9.19
N GLY A 204 5.82 14.45 8.30
CA GLY A 204 7.13 13.87 8.63
C GLY A 204 7.02 12.60 9.49
N LEU A 205 7.88 12.52 10.51
CA LEU A 205 7.98 11.37 11.44
C LEU A 205 7.15 11.57 12.73
N GLY A 206 6.27 12.57 12.76
CA GLY A 206 5.54 13.01 13.95
C GLY A 206 4.58 12.00 14.56
#